data_d3ce3459344dc353bfb7929cf8fe5b72
#
_entry.id   d3ce3459344dc353bfb7929cf8fe5b72
#
_cell.length_a   1.000
_cell.length_b   1.000
_cell.length_c   1.000
_cell.angle_alpha   90.00
_cell.angle_beta   90.00
_cell.angle_gamma   90.00
#
_symmetry.space_group_name_H-M   'P 1'
#
loop_
_entity.id
_entity.type
_entity.pdbx_description
1 polymer ?
#
loop_
_entity_poly.entity_id
_entity_poly.type
_entity_poly.pdbx_seq_one_letter_code
_entity_poly.pdbx_strand_id
1 'polypeptide(L)'
;MKQGELDSVDKHILYYLQQDARATSSTDIGEKLGLSSSTVRTRLNKLEENGVIRGYHIDIDYDLAGYPLYTKITCTAPVPERDVLANKALDVRGVTAVREIMTGERNVYVNAIGRDHDDLNRISKDLDALGLRVVDE
;
A
#
# COMPACT_ATOMS: atom_id res chain seq x y z
N MET A 1 22.95 -19.22 1.24
CA MET A 1 22.02 -18.91 0.13
C MET A 1 21.79 -17.41 0.16
N LYS A 2 22.15 -16.71 -0.89
CA LYS A 2 21.83 -15.30 -1.01
C LYS A 2 20.33 -15.13 -0.92
N GLN A 3 19.84 -14.41 0.08
CA GLN A 3 18.48 -13.94 0.14
C GLN A 3 18.17 -13.23 -1.17
N GLY A 4 17.25 -13.77 -1.98
CA GLY A 4 16.52 -12.95 -2.90
C GLY A 4 16.70 -13.11 -4.39
N GLU A 5 17.20 -14.21 -4.93
CA GLU A 5 17.02 -14.40 -6.36
C GLU A 5 15.78 -15.28 -6.61
N LEU A 6 14.68 -14.61 -7.00
CA LEU A 6 13.46 -15.31 -7.42
C LEU A 6 13.73 -16.03 -8.74
N ASP A 7 13.36 -17.30 -8.81
CA ASP A 7 13.40 -18.04 -10.07
C ASP A 7 12.22 -17.70 -10.99
N SER A 8 12.19 -18.29 -12.17
CA SER A 8 11.13 -18.01 -13.14
C SER A 8 9.74 -18.44 -12.65
N VAL A 9 9.67 -19.50 -11.85
CA VAL A 9 8.40 -19.98 -11.26
C VAL A 9 7.85 -18.94 -10.28
N ASP A 10 8.69 -18.42 -9.38
CA ASP A 10 8.30 -17.40 -8.43
C ASP A 10 7.79 -16.13 -9.14
N LYS A 11 8.49 -15.71 -10.18
CA LYS A 11 8.10 -14.53 -10.99
C LYS A 11 6.76 -14.75 -11.70
N HIS A 12 6.49 -15.93 -12.21
CA HIS A 12 5.19 -16.24 -12.82
C HIS A 12 4.05 -16.29 -11.79
N ILE A 13 4.30 -16.82 -10.60
CA ILE A 13 3.32 -16.80 -9.51
C ILE A 13 2.94 -15.35 -9.19
N LEU A 14 3.92 -14.48 -8.99
CA LEU A 14 3.69 -13.06 -8.73
C LEU A 14 2.93 -12.38 -9.88
N TYR A 15 3.29 -12.70 -11.12
CA TYR A 15 2.62 -12.15 -12.30
C TYR A 15 1.13 -12.47 -12.33
N TYR A 16 0.76 -13.73 -12.10
CA TYR A 16 -0.65 -14.13 -12.09
C TYR A 16 -1.43 -13.54 -10.92
N LEU A 17 -0.83 -13.49 -9.74
CA LEU A 17 -1.46 -12.88 -8.55
C LEU A 17 -1.65 -11.38 -8.69
N GLN A 18 -0.74 -10.67 -9.35
CA GLN A 18 -0.89 -9.24 -9.62
C GLN A 18 -2.06 -8.93 -10.55
N GLN A 19 -2.45 -9.86 -11.41
CA GLN A 19 -3.62 -9.68 -12.28
C GLN A 19 -4.93 -9.79 -11.51
N ASP A 20 -5.09 -10.84 -10.71
CA ASP A 20 -6.25 -11.06 -9.86
C ASP A 20 -5.91 -12.04 -8.73
N ALA A 21 -5.49 -11.49 -7.60
CA ALA A 21 -5.12 -12.32 -6.45
C ALA A 21 -6.30 -13.08 -5.84
N ARG A 22 -7.52 -12.57 -5.97
CA ARG A 22 -8.70 -13.18 -5.38
C ARG A 22 -9.18 -14.38 -6.20
N ALA A 23 -9.25 -14.25 -7.52
CA ALA A 23 -9.77 -15.28 -8.41
C ALA A 23 -8.70 -16.31 -8.82
N THR A 24 -7.43 -16.07 -8.57
CA THR A 24 -6.32 -16.93 -8.96
C THR A 24 -5.94 -17.87 -7.82
N SER A 25 -6.25 -19.16 -7.97
CA SER A 25 -5.89 -20.21 -7.01
C SER A 25 -4.52 -20.82 -7.31
N SER A 26 -3.96 -21.53 -6.32
CA SER A 26 -2.75 -22.33 -6.53
C SER A 26 -2.94 -23.42 -7.58
N THR A 27 -4.16 -23.94 -7.73
CA THR A 27 -4.51 -24.90 -8.76
C THR A 27 -4.46 -24.27 -10.15
N ASP A 28 -5.03 -23.05 -10.31
CA ASP A 28 -5.02 -22.32 -11.58
C ASP A 28 -3.59 -22.01 -12.04
N ILE A 29 -2.75 -21.56 -11.10
CA ILE A 29 -1.34 -21.27 -11.39
C ILE A 29 -0.60 -22.55 -11.76
N GLY A 30 -0.84 -23.63 -11.02
CA GLY A 30 -0.24 -24.94 -11.28
C GLY A 30 -0.57 -25.46 -12.68
N GLU A 31 -1.82 -25.36 -13.11
CA GLU A 31 -2.25 -25.72 -14.46
C GLU A 31 -1.52 -24.91 -15.55
N LYS A 32 -1.36 -23.62 -15.34
CA LYS A 32 -0.65 -22.74 -16.27
C LYS A 32 0.85 -23.03 -16.36
N LEU A 33 1.46 -23.45 -15.27
CA LEU A 33 2.91 -23.68 -15.17
C LEU A 33 3.31 -25.15 -15.28
N GLY A 34 2.34 -26.07 -15.35
CA GLY A 34 2.62 -27.52 -15.35
C GLY A 34 3.12 -28.02 -14.00
N LEU A 35 2.67 -27.41 -12.90
CA LEU A 35 3.05 -27.76 -11.53
C LEU A 35 1.83 -28.22 -10.72
N SER A 36 2.09 -28.99 -9.65
CA SER A 36 1.04 -29.33 -8.70
C SER A 36 0.63 -28.11 -7.87
N SER A 37 -0.63 -28.07 -7.41
CA SER A 37 -1.12 -27.01 -6.54
C SER A 37 -0.34 -26.93 -5.22
N SER A 38 0.13 -28.06 -4.70
CA SER A 38 0.95 -28.10 -3.48
C SER A 38 2.33 -27.49 -3.70
N THR A 39 2.93 -27.67 -4.86
CA THR A 39 4.20 -27.03 -5.23
C THR A 39 4.03 -25.50 -5.31
N VAL A 40 2.98 -25.03 -5.96
CA VAL A 40 2.67 -23.59 -6.04
C VAL A 40 2.43 -23.00 -4.65
N ARG A 41 1.68 -23.71 -3.81
CA ARG A 41 1.40 -23.26 -2.44
C ARG A 41 2.67 -23.16 -1.59
N THR A 42 3.58 -24.10 -1.71
CA THR A 42 4.87 -24.06 -1.02
C THR A 42 5.71 -22.86 -1.45
N ARG A 43 5.73 -22.56 -2.75
CA ARG A 43 6.41 -21.38 -3.28
C ARG A 43 5.76 -20.08 -2.79
N LEU A 44 4.45 -20.03 -2.81
CA LEU A 44 3.67 -18.88 -2.34
C LEU A 44 3.96 -18.58 -0.87
N ASN A 45 3.93 -19.61 -0.01
CA ASN A 45 4.26 -19.47 1.41
C ASN A 45 5.68 -18.91 1.62
N LYS A 46 6.66 -19.36 0.85
CA LYS A 46 8.02 -18.82 0.91
C LYS A 46 8.10 -17.35 0.49
N LEU A 47 7.35 -16.94 -0.54
CA LEU A 47 7.27 -15.55 -0.97
C LEU A 47 6.68 -14.65 0.11
N GLU A 48 5.68 -15.14 0.85
CA GLU A 48 5.09 -14.44 1.99
C GLU A 48 6.06 -14.38 3.18
N GLU A 49 6.63 -15.51 3.59
CA GLU A 49 7.57 -15.61 4.71
C GLU A 49 8.82 -14.74 4.51
N ASN A 50 9.31 -14.66 3.28
CA ASN A 50 10.47 -13.84 2.93
C ASN A 50 10.13 -12.36 2.70
N GLY A 51 8.87 -11.98 2.83
CA GLY A 51 8.41 -10.59 2.68
C GLY A 51 8.41 -10.08 1.23
N VAL A 52 8.53 -10.96 0.23
CA VAL A 52 8.37 -10.60 -1.18
C VAL A 52 6.91 -10.23 -1.45
N ILE A 53 5.97 -11.05 -0.95
CA ILE A 53 4.56 -10.70 -0.88
C ILE A 53 4.33 -10.07 0.50
N ARG A 54 4.03 -8.80 0.52
CA ARG A 54 3.82 -8.01 1.74
C ARG A 54 2.36 -7.96 2.18
N GLY A 55 1.45 -8.33 1.30
CA GLY A 55 0.02 -8.34 1.57
C GLY A 55 -0.80 -8.41 0.29
N TYR A 56 -2.10 -8.51 0.48
CA TYR A 56 -3.10 -8.51 -0.58
C TYR A 56 -4.05 -7.36 -0.35
N HIS A 57 -4.29 -6.56 -1.37
CA HIS A 57 -5.09 -5.36 -1.26
C HIS A 57 -6.17 -5.34 -2.32
N ILE A 58 -7.24 -4.63 -2.03
CA ILE A 58 -8.31 -4.38 -2.99
C ILE A 58 -8.19 -2.96 -3.55
N ASP A 59 -8.54 -2.79 -4.80
CA ASP A 59 -8.74 -1.49 -5.41
C ASP A 59 -10.21 -1.09 -5.23
N ILE A 60 -10.45 0.10 -4.70
CA ILE A 60 -11.78 0.56 -4.30
C ILE A 60 -12.15 1.81 -5.11
N ASP A 61 -13.29 1.78 -5.75
CA ASP A 61 -13.95 2.99 -6.22
C ASP A 61 -14.57 3.72 -5.01
N TYR A 62 -13.85 4.72 -4.52
CA TYR A 62 -14.25 5.43 -3.31
C TYR A 62 -15.50 6.28 -3.50
N ASP A 63 -15.78 6.74 -4.71
CA ASP A 63 -17.01 7.48 -5.02
C ASP A 63 -18.24 6.56 -4.83
N LEU A 64 -18.19 5.37 -5.41
CA LEU A 64 -19.23 4.35 -5.22
C LEU A 64 -19.32 3.84 -3.78
N ALA A 65 -18.21 3.87 -3.05
CA ALA A 65 -18.17 3.49 -1.64
C ALA A 65 -18.70 4.59 -0.67
N GLY A 66 -19.12 5.74 -1.21
CA GLY A 66 -19.66 6.85 -0.41
C GLY A 66 -18.62 7.86 0.09
N TYR A 67 -17.44 7.87 -0.51
CA TYR A 67 -16.35 8.80 -0.21
C TYR A 67 -15.94 9.55 -1.48
N PRO A 68 -16.76 10.52 -1.96
CA PRO A 68 -16.56 11.15 -3.26
C PRO A 68 -15.36 12.11 -3.30
N LEU A 69 -14.83 12.50 -2.15
CA LEU A 69 -13.65 13.35 -2.10
C LEU A 69 -12.41 12.49 -1.90
N TYR A 70 -11.55 12.47 -2.90
CA TYR A 70 -10.22 11.87 -2.86
C TYR A 70 -9.20 12.95 -3.11
N THR A 71 -8.28 13.14 -2.18
CA THR A 71 -7.28 14.19 -2.27
C THR A 71 -5.89 13.71 -1.86
N LYS A 72 -4.90 14.44 -2.32
CA LYS A 72 -3.51 14.27 -1.95
C LYS A 72 -3.07 15.47 -1.13
N ILE A 73 -2.82 15.26 0.14
CA ILE A 73 -2.33 16.27 1.07
C ILE A 73 -0.81 16.22 1.07
N THR A 74 -0.19 17.35 0.79
CA THR A 74 1.27 17.50 0.79
C THR A 74 1.73 18.06 2.12
N CYS A 75 2.65 17.37 2.77
CA CYS A 75 3.15 17.75 4.09
C CYS A 75 4.67 17.89 4.11
N THR A 76 5.14 18.62 5.11
CA THR A 76 6.54 18.72 5.50
C THR A 76 6.73 18.11 6.88
N ALA A 77 7.69 17.21 7.00
CA ALA A 77 8.17 16.67 8.27
C ALA A 77 9.66 16.95 8.46
N PRO A 78 10.12 17.18 9.70
CA PRO A 78 11.56 17.18 9.99
C PRO A 78 12.19 15.86 9.54
N VAL A 79 13.31 15.91 8.85
CA VAL A 79 13.96 14.71 8.29
C VAL A 79 14.17 13.59 9.32
N PRO A 80 14.65 13.87 10.56
CA PRO A 80 14.84 12.82 11.56
C PRO A 80 13.54 12.15 12.04
N GLU A 81 12.40 12.83 11.90
CA GLU A 81 11.09 12.37 12.41
C GLU A 81 10.17 11.89 11.28
N ARG A 82 10.57 12.05 10.03
CA ARG A 82 9.73 11.80 8.86
C ARG A 82 9.12 10.42 8.85
N ASP A 83 9.92 9.38 9.03
CA ASP A 83 9.48 7.98 9.05
C ASP A 83 8.44 7.74 10.16
N VAL A 84 8.70 8.21 11.37
CA VAL A 84 7.79 8.05 12.51
C VAL A 84 6.47 8.79 12.26
N LEU A 85 6.53 10.01 11.74
CA LEU A 85 5.33 10.81 11.46
C LEU A 85 4.53 10.24 10.29
N ALA A 86 5.20 9.75 9.24
CA ALA A 86 4.54 9.09 8.12
C ALA A 86 3.80 7.83 8.57
N ASN A 87 4.39 7.03 9.45
CA ASN A 87 3.74 5.85 10.01
C ASN A 87 2.53 6.22 10.87
N LYS A 88 2.63 7.25 11.71
CA LYS A 88 1.50 7.74 12.51
C LYS A 88 0.36 8.30 11.65
N ALA A 89 0.68 8.89 10.50
CA ALA A 89 -0.33 9.40 9.59
C ALA A 89 -1.24 8.30 9.03
N LEU A 90 -0.76 7.07 8.93
CA LEU A 90 -1.58 5.92 8.50
C LEU A 90 -2.72 5.60 9.47
N ASP A 91 -2.61 5.98 10.75
CA ASP A 91 -3.64 5.77 11.76
C ASP A 91 -4.71 6.87 11.76
N VAL A 92 -4.51 7.95 11.01
CA VAL A 92 -5.50 9.01 10.87
C VAL A 92 -6.68 8.50 10.03
N ARG A 93 -7.87 8.57 10.60
CA ARG A 93 -9.08 8.11 9.92
C ARG A 93 -9.32 8.88 8.62
N GLY A 94 -9.43 8.15 7.52
CA GLY A 94 -9.59 8.69 6.16
C GLY A 94 -8.30 8.71 5.36
N VAL A 95 -7.16 8.47 5.97
CA VAL A 95 -5.89 8.27 5.26
C VAL A 95 -5.85 6.87 4.67
N THR A 96 -5.58 6.79 3.37
CA THR A 96 -5.55 5.52 2.62
C THR A 96 -4.13 5.08 2.27
N ALA A 97 -3.21 6.02 2.13
CA ALA A 97 -1.81 5.75 1.84
C ALA A 97 -0.93 6.93 2.24
N VAL A 98 0.31 6.64 2.57
CA VAL A 98 1.34 7.64 2.85
C VAL A 98 2.59 7.29 2.05
N ARG A 99 3.21 8.29 1.46
CA ARG A 99 4.48 8.16 0.73
C ARG A 99 5.49 9.17 1.26
N GLU A 100 6.66 8.68 1.59
CA GLU A 100 7.81 9.50 1.95
C GLU A 100 8.66 9.81 0.72
N ILE A 101 9.21 11.02 0.69
CA ILE A 101 10.19 11.46 -0.31
C ILE A 101 11.50 11.77 0.41
N MET A 102 12.60 11.27 -0.12
CA MET A 102 13.91 11.40 0.52
C MET A 102 14.46 12.82 0.52
N THR A 103 14.06 13.64 -0.43
CA THR A 103 14.62 14.99 -0.66
C THR A 103 13.53 16.04 -0.80
N GLY A 104 13.83 17.27 -0.40
CA GLY A 104 12.94 18.42 -0.55
C GLY A 104 12.13 18.75 0.70
N GLU A 105 11.52 19.93 0.70
CA GLU A 105 10.66 20.39 1.80
C GLU A 105 9.35 19.62 1.86
N ARG A 106 8.77 19.33 0.70
CA ARG A 106 7.52 18.55 0.56
C ARG A 106 7.88 17.07 0.54
N ASN A 107 8.04 16.50 1.72
CA ASN A 107 8.65 15.18 1.87
C ASN A 107 7.70 14.08 2.39
N VAL A 108 6.42 14.41 2.62
CA VAL A 108 5.39 13.43 2.95
C VAL A 108 4.12 13.72 2.15
N TYR A 109 3.67 12.75 1.40
CA TYR A 109 2.41 12.79 0.66
C TYR A 109 1.41 11.85 1.29
N VAL A 110 0.23 12.37 1.62
CA VAL A 110 -0.85 11.63 2.26
C VAL A 110 -2.04 11.58 1.31
N ASN A 111 -2.46 10.39 0.93
CA ASN A 111 -3.71 10.21 0.21
C ASN A 111 -4.84 10.06 1.21
N ALA A 112 -5.89 10.86 1.05
CA ALA A 112 -7.02 10.88 1.96
C ALA A 112 -8.34 10.85 1.21
N ILE A 113 -9.35 10.27 1.86
CA ILE A 113 -10.73 10.22 1.39
C ILE A 113 -11.66 10.87 2.40
N GLY A 114 -12.71 11.50 1.92
CA GLY A 114 -13.73 12.10 2.77
C GLY A 114 -15.10 12.06 2.10
N ARG A 115 -16.14 12.12 2.92
CA ARG A 115 -17.53 12.22 2.46
C ARG A 115 -17.86 13.65 2.06
N ASP A 116 -17.22 14.61 2.73
CA ASP A 116 -17.41 16.05 2.58
C ASP A 116 -16.14 16.82 2.94
N HIS A 117 -16.19 18.13 2.79
CA HIS A 117 -15.08 19.01 3.12
C HIS A 117 -14.72 19.02 4.62
N ASP A 118 -15.69 18.77 5.49
CA ASP A 118 -15.44 18.72 6.94
C ASP A 118 -14.57 17.50 7.30
N ASP A 119 -14.77 16.37 6.64
CA ASP A 119 -13.89 15.20 6.77
C ASP A 119 -12.44 15.53 6.36
N LEU A 120 -12.24 16.24 5.25
CA LEU A 120 -10.89 16.63 4.80
C LEU A 120 -10.24 17.64 5.74
N ASN A 121 -11.00 18.63 6.21
CA ASN A 121 -10.51 19.62 7.19
C ASN A 121 -10.09 18.94 8.50
N ARG A 122 -10.84 17.96 8.95
CA ARG A 122 -10.50 17.15 10.13
C ARG A 122 -9.19 16.41 9.91
N ILE A 123 -9.02 15.75 8.77
CA ILE A 123 -7.80 15.00 8.43
C ILE A 123 -6.60 15.95 8.44
N SER A 124 -6.71 17.12 7.81
CA SER A 124 -5.62 18.09 7.79
C SER A 124 -5.23 18.57 9.20
N LYS A 125 -6.22 18.79 10.07
CA LYS A 125 -5.97 19.14 11.48
C LYS A 125 -5.32 18.00 12.26
N ASP A 126 -5.76 16.77 12.03
CA ASP A 126 -5.19 15.59 12.69
C ASP A 126 -3.73 15.37 12.26
N LEU A 127 -3.41 15.57 10.97
CA LEU A 127 -2.05 15.49 10.45
C LEU A 127 -1.15 16.59 11.06
N ASP A 128 -1.64 17.82 11.13
CA ASP A 128 -0.92 18.94 11.74
C ASP A 128 -0.65 18.68 13.24
N ALA A 129 -1.63 18.14 13.97
CA ALA A 129 -1.48 17.77 15.37
C ALA A 129 -0.43 16.67 15.61
N LEU A 130 -0.14 15.82 14.62
CA LEU A 130 0.95 14.84 14.68
C LEU A 130 2.34 15.49 14.53
N GLY A 131 2.43 16.70 14.01
CA GLY A 131 3.67 17.36 13.67
C GLY A 131 3.99 17.39 12.16
N LEU A 132 3.06 16.95 11.32
CA LEU A 132 3.14 17.08 9.87
C LEU A 132 2.59 18.44 9.45
N ARG A 133 3.45 19.32 8.98
CA ARG A 133 3.00 20.63 8.48
C ARG A 133 2.34 20.46 7.11
N VAL A 134 1.04 20.66 7.04
CA VAL A 134 0.29 20.68 5.78
C VAL A 134 0.71 21.88 4.94
N VAL A 135 1.10 21.63 3.70
CA VAL A 135 1.59 22.67 2.76
C VAL A 135 0.59 22.91 1.65
N ASP A 136 -0.09 21.85 1.19
CA ASP A 136 -1.01 21.93 0.05
C ASP A 136 -2.02 20.78 0.12
N GLU A 137 -3.26 21.02 -0.34
CA GLU A 137 -4.37 20.07 -0.39
C GLU A 137 -4.96 19.96 -1.80
#